data_d7972663dacd697f6cfc59ddb1641cdb
#
_entry.id   d7972663dacd697f6cfc59ddb1641cdb
#
_cell.length_a   1.000
_cell.length_b   1.000
_cell.length_c   1.000
_cell.angle_alpha   90.00
_cell.angle_beta   90.00
_cell.angle_gamma   90.00
#
_symmetry.space_group_name_H-M   'P 1'
#
loop_
_entity.id
_entity.type
_entity.pdbx_description
1 polymer ?
#
loop_
_entity_poly.entity_id
_entity_poly.type
_entity_poly.pdbx_seq_one_letter_code
_entity_poly.pdbx_strand_id
1 'polypeptide(L)'
;MEITKQNYHSVKDLTTVSHDNLIKLFLSLPKGKSLSLLRKFDKPFLEQLLNSAPEHIKTQWILALKYKTGSVGELMQPAPLILNEKMTVGEAIESVREIPKKILFTYGMVVNDSNELTGVLVFRDVLYHQKEELIKDICFKN
;
A
#
# COMPACT_ATOMS: atom_id res chain seq x y z
N MET A 1 16.81 -15.38 -18.86
CA MET A 1 16.79 -14.27 -19.84
C MET A 1 16.56 -13.00 -19.05
N GLU A 2 17.61 -12.19 -18.86
CA GLU A 2 17.49 -10.92 -18.09
C GLU A 2 16.65 -9.95 -18.86
N ILE A 3 15.61 -9.43 -18.19
CA ILE A 3 14.69 -8.44 -18.74
C ILE A 3 15.37 -7.07 -18.61
N THR A 4 16.05 -6.64 -19.67
CA THR A 4 16.63 -5.30 -19.74
C THR A 4 15.57 -4.29 -20.16
N LYS A 5 15.61 -3.09 -19.54
CA LYS A 5 14.65 -1.95 -19.68
C LYS A 5 14.38 -1.46 -21.12
N GLN A 6 15.06 -2.00 -22.11
CA GLN A 6 15.12 -1.45 -23.49
C GLN A 6 14.24 -2.17 -24.54
N ASN A 7 13.66 -3.34 -24.27
CA ASN A 7 13.17 -4.21 -25.35
C ASN A 7 11.65 -4.35 -25.51
N TYR A 8 10.81 -3.53 -24.86
CA TYR A 8 9.36 -3.66 -25.04
C TYR A 8 8.78 -2.49 -25.83
N HIS A 9 8.50 -2.76 -27.11
CA HIS A 9 7.90 -1.77 -28.03
C HIS A 9 6.36 -1.79 -27.98
N SER A 10 5.72 -2.84 -27.44
CA SER A 10 4.27 -2.91 -27.34
C SER A 10 3.79 -3.67 -26.07
N VAL A 11 2.55 -3.39 -25.64
CA VAL A 11 1.90 -4.11 -24.54
C VAL A 11 1.69 -5.59 -24.89
N LYS A 12 1.54 -5.93 -26.18
CA LYS A 12 1.43 -7.31 -26.65
C LYS A 12 2.67 -8.14 -26.34
N ASP A 13 3.85 -7.55 -26.38
CA ASP A 13 5.09 -8.27 -26.05
C ASP A 13 5.15 -8.62 -24.56
N LEU A 14 4.51 -7.80 -23.72
CA LEU A 14 4.46 -8.00 -22.27
C LEU A 14 3.52 -9.16 -21.88
N THR A 15 2.46 -9.44 -22.63
CA THR A 15 1.53 -10.54 -22.32
C THR A 15 2.13 -11.94 -22.50
N THR A 16 3.27 -12.04 -23.18
CA THR A 16 4.00 -13.31 -23.34
C THR A 16 5.00 -13.59 -22.23
N VAL A 17 5.22 -12.60 -21.35
CA VAL A 17 6.18 -12.69 -20.22
C VAL A 17 5.47 -13.29 -19.01
N SER A 18 6.18 -14.14 -18.25
CA SER A 18 5.61 -14.68 -17.00
C SER A 18 5.25 -13.57 -16.01
N HIS A 19 4.19 -13.77 -15.23
CA HIS A 19 3.71 -12.78 -14.25
C HIS A 19 4.79 -12.38 -13.25
N ASP A 20 5.60 -13.31 -12.76
CA ASP A 20 6.71 -13.02 -11.84
C ASP A 20 7.73 -12.04 -12.43
N ASN A 21 8.06 -12.22 -13.70
CA ASN A 21 8.99 -11.34 -14.38
C ASN A 21 8.37 -9.97 -14.68
N LEU A 22 7.08 -9.92 -15.00
CA LEU A 22 6.34 -8.67 -15.14
C LEU A 22 6.28 -7.90 -13.81
N ILE A 23 6.00 -8.58 -12.70
CA ILE A 23 5.98 -7.96 -11.37
C ILE A 23 7.35 -7.36 -11.05
N LYS A 24 8.44 -8.11 -11.25
CA LYS A 24 9.81 -7.61 -11.06
C LYS A 24 10.10 -6.39 -11.94
N LEU A 25 9.70 -6.44 -13.21
CA LEU A 25 9.85 -5.33 -14.14
C LEU A 25 9.11 -4.09 -13.63
N PHE A 26 7.83 -4.22 -13.29
CA PHE A 26 7.02 -3.10 -12.82
C PHE A 26 7.52 -2.50 -11.50
N LEU A 27 8.04 -3.32 -10.59
CA LEU A 27 8.69 -2.84 -9.37
C LEU A 27 10.00 -2.08 -9.63
N SER A 28 10.68 -2.36 -10.75
CA SER A 28 11.91 -1.66 -11.14
C SER A 28 11.66 -0.33 -11.86
N LEU A 29 10.44 -0.07 -12.32
CA LEU A 29 10.06 1.16 -13.03
C LEU A 29 9.59 2.24 -12.06
N PRO A 30 9.66 3.53 -12.44
CA PRO A 30 8.97 4.60 -11.73
C PRO A 30 7.47 4.29 -11.63
N LYS A 31 6.85 4.54 -10.45
CA LYS A 31 5.46 4.16 -10.14
C LYS A 31 4.46 4.60 -11.22
N GLY A 32 4.52 5.85 -11.66
CA GLY A 32 3.61 6.36 -12.71
C GLY A 32 3.75 5.62 -14.04
N LYS A 33 4.98 5.20 -14.40
CA LYS A 33 5.21 4.41 -15.63
C LYS A 33 4.65 3.01 -15.51
N SER A 34 4.83 2.35 -14.37
CA SER A 34 4.25 1.04 -14.09
C SER A 34 2.72 1.08 -14.17
N LEU A 35 2.09 2.06 -13.51
CA LEU A 35 0.64 2.22 -13.53
C LEU A 35 0.10 2.52 -14.93
N SER A 36 0.80 3.37 -15.69
CA SER A 36 0.45 3.64 -17.09
C SER A 36 0.48 2.39 -17.98
N LEU A 37 1.40 1.46 -17.73
CA LEU A 37 1.44 0.18 -18.43
C LEU A 37 0.35 -0.77 -17.94
N LEU A 38 0.11 -0.87 -16.62
CA LEU A 38 -0.94 -1.71 -16.05
C LEU A 38 -2.33 -1.35 -16.60
N ARG A 39 -2.62 -0.06 -16.82
CA ARG A 39 -3.89 0.42 -17.41
C ARG A 39 -4.10 0.00 -18.87
N LYS A 40 -3.07 -0.42 -19.58
CA LYS A 40 -3.14 -0.82 -20.99
C LYS A 40 -3.45 -2.31 -21.17
N PHE A 41 -3.36 -3.11 -20.11
CA PHE A 41 -3.78 -4.51 -20.17
C PHE A 41 -5.31 -4.62 -20.17
N ASP A 42 -5.81 -5.69 -20.79
CA ASP A 42 -7.20 -6.07 -20.67
C ASP A 42 -7.52 -6.53 -19.23
N LYS A 43 -8.79 -6.49 -18.87
CA LYS A 43 -9.23 -6.84 -17.52
C LYS A 43 -8.84 -8.25 -17.09
N PRO A 44 -9.04 -9.32 -17.90
CA PRO A 44 -8.68 -10.68 -17.52
C PRO A 44 -7.19 -10.84 -17.20
N PHE A 45 -6.32 -10.30 -18.04
CA PHE A 45 -4.87 -10.38 -17.83
C PHE A 45 -4.44 -9.57 -16.60
N LEU A 46 -4.98 -8.36 -16.43
CA LEU A 46 -4.68 -7.52 -15.27
C LEU A 46 -5.08 -8.21 -13.96
N GLU A 47 -6.25 -8.85 -13.90
CA GLU A 47 -6.71 -9.59 -12.73
C GLU A 47 -5.78 -10.76 -12.40
N GLN A 48 -5.34 -11.53 -13.39
CA GLN A 48 -4.39 -12.61 -13.20
C GLN A 48 -3.03 -12.12 -12.69
N LEU A 49 -2.52 -11.03 -13.28
CA LEU A 49 -1.27 -10.41 -12.86
C LEU A 49 -1.35 -9.88 -11.41
N LEU A 50 -2.45 -9.20 -11.06
CA LEU A 50 -2.68 -8.71 -9.69
C LEU A 50 -2.77 -9.86 -8.68
N ASN A 51 -3.42 -10.98 -9.05
CA ASN A 51 -3.53 -12.15 -8.18
C ASN A 51 -2.20 -12.90 -8.00
N SER A 52 -1.28 -12.76 -8.95
CA SER A 52 0.07 -13.32 -8.86
C SER A 52 1.02 -12.41 -8.06
N ALA A 53 0.66 -11.15 -7.79
CA ALA A 53 1.49 -10.21 -7.06
C ALA A 53 1.41 -10.45 -5.53
N PRO A 54 2.49 -10.17 -4.77
CA PRO A 54 2.44 -10.13 -3.32
C PRO A 54 1.32 -9.20 -2.83
N GLU A 55 0.61 -9.57 -1.76
CA GLU A 55 -0.62 -8.88 -1.32
C GLU A 55 -0.42 -7.37 -1.10
N HIS A 56 0.71 -6.96 -0.54
CA HIS A 56 1.02 -5.54 -0.34
C HIS A 56 1.19 -4.76 -1.66
N ILE A 57 1.71 -5.40 -2.71
CA ILE A 57 1.86 -4.80 -4.04
C ILE A 57 0.50 -4.74 -4.75
N LYS A 58 -0.27 -5.84 -4.68
CA LYS A 58 -1.63 -5.92 -5.21
C LYS A 58 -2.50 -4.79 -4.66
N THR A 59 -2.52 -4.61 -3.33
CA THR A 59 -3.27 -3.55 -2.66
C THR A 59 -2.86 -2.16 -3.14
N GLN A 60 -1.55 -1.90 -3.25
CA GLN A 60 -1.03 -0.62 -3.75
C GLN A 60 -1.46 -0.35 -5.20
N TRP A 61 -1.37 -1.35 -6.08
CA TRP A 61 -1.74 -1.20 -7.48
C TRP A 61 -3.25 -1.01 -7.64
N ILE A 62 -4.07 -1.80 -6.95
CA ILE A 62 -5.53 -1.65 -6.96
C ILE A 62 -5.94 -0.26 -6.51
N LEU A 63 -5.36 0.24 -5.41
CA LEU A 63 -5.65 1.58 -4.91
C LEU A 63 -5.28 2.65 -5.94
N ALA A 64 -4.05 2.59 -6.48
CA ALA A 64 -3.57 3.57 -7.44
C ALA A 64 -4.37 3.57 -8.76
N LEU A 65 -4.82 2.39 -9.22
CA LEU A 65 -5.63 2.26 -10.44
C LEU A 65 -7.04 2.86 -10.31
N LYS A 66 -7.56 3.07 -9.09
CA LYS A 66 -8.84 3.77 -8.85
C LYS A 66 -8.78 5.26 -9.16
N TYR A 67 -7.59 5.87 -9.08
CA TYR A 67 -7.41 7.31 -9.29
C TYR A 67 -7.15 7.64 -10.76
N LYS A 68 -7.49 8.87 -11.13
CA LYS A 68 -7.22 9.38 -12.49
C LYS A 68 -5.70 9.47 -12.72
N THR A 69 -5.27 9.11 -13.93
CA THR A 69 -3.87 9.23 -14.34
C THR A 69 -3.36 10.67 -14.16
N GLY A 70 -2.19 10.80 -13.56
CA GLY A 70 -1.55 12.09 -13.27
C GLY A 70 -2.10 12.82 -12.04
N SER A 71 -3.06 12.23 -11.30
CA SER A 71 -3.53 12.79 -10.03
C SER A 71 -2.59 12.43 -8.88
N VAL A 72 -2.63 13.24 -7.81
CA VAL A 72 -1.89 12.94 -6.57
C VAL A 72 -2.28 11.57 -6.00
N GLY A 73 -3.58 11.20 -6.07
CA GLY A 73 -4.09 9.91 -5.60
C GLY A 73 -3.42 8.72 -6.26
N GLU A 74 -3.06 8.81 -7.54
CA GLU A 74 -2.32 7.74 -8.25
C GLU A 74 -0.94 7.47 -7.62
N LEU A 75 -0.31 8.51 -7.09
CA LEU A 75 1.04 8.44 -6.50
C LEU A 75 1.02 8.17 -4.99
N MET A 76 -0.14 8.31 -4.34
CA MET A 76 -0.28 8.04 -2.91
C MET A 76 0.17 6.62 -2.55
N GLN A 77 0.75 6.49 -1.37
CA GLN A 77 0.99 5.20 -0.73
C GLN A 77 -0.08 4.98 0.36
N PRO A 78 -0.60 3.75 0.50
CA PRO A 78 -1.44 3.43 1.65
C PRO A 78 -0.69 3.71 2.95
N ALA A 79 -1.40 4.22 3.95
CA ALA A 79 -0.83 4.32 5.29
C ALA A 79 -0.45 2.92 5.78
N PRO A 80 0.80 2.71 6.24
CA PRO A 80 1.26 1.39 6.67
C PRO A 80 0.61 0.94 7.98
N LEU A 81 0.11 1.88 8.78
CA LEU A 81 -0.57 1.62 10.04
C LEU A 81 -1.86 2.46 10.12
N ILE A 82 -2.99 1.77 10.16
CA ILE A 82 -4.31 2.36 10.40
C ILE A 82 -4.87 1.70 11.67
N LEU A 83 -5.28 2.50 12.63
CA LEU A 83 -5.78 2.09 13.94
C LEU A 83 -7.21 2.60 14.12
N ASN A 84 -8.09 1.76 14.67
CA ASN A 84 -9.39 2.26 15.09
C ASN A 84 -9.25 3.03 16.42
N GLU A 85 -9.94 4.14 16.55
CA GLU A 85 -9.87 5.02 17.74
C GLU A 85 -10.29 4.33 19.04
N LYS A 86 -11.06 3.22 18.96
CA LYS A 86 -11.54 2.42 20.09
C LYS A 86 -10.56 1.30 20.48
N MET A 87 -9.51 1.08 19.70
CA MET A 87 -8.48 0.10 20.08
C MET A 87 -7.74 0.57 21.31
N THR A 88 -7.26 -0.39 22.09
CA THR A 88 -6.34 -0.16 23.18
C THR A 88 -4.91 0.01 22.66
N VAL A 89 -4.04 0.59 23.47
CA VAL A 89 -2.60 0.67 23.22
C VAL A 89 -2.01 -0.74 23.00
N GLY A 90 -2.45 -1.72 23.79
CA GLY A 90 -2.01 -3.10 23.66
C GLY A 90 -2.35 -3.69 22.29
N GLU A 91 -3.59 -3.51 21.81
CA GLU A 91 -4.03 -3.98 20.50
C GLU A 91 -3.28 -3.26 19.35
N ALA A 92 -3.00 -1.97 19.51
CA ALA A 92 -2.21 -1.22 18.52
C ALA A 92 -0.78 -1.75 18.41
N ILE A 93 -0.14 -2.11 19.53
CA ILE A 93 1.20 -2.74 19.53
C ILE A 93 1.16 -4.09 18.80
N GLU A 94 0.14 -4.90 19.04
CA GLU A 94 -0.01 -6.18 18.32
C GLU A 94 -0.20 -5.98 16.81
N SER A 95 -1.01 -4.99 16.41
CA SER A 95 -1.23 -4.66 14.98
C SER A 95 0.08 -4.34 14.25
N VAL A 96 1.06 -3.74 14.93
CA VAL A 96 2.37 -3.45 14.35
C VAL A 96 3.17 -4.70 14.04
N ARG A 97 2.98 -5.78 14.77
CA ARG A 97 3.69 -7.05 14.54
C ARG A 97 3.34 -7.67 13.19
N GLU A 98 2.17 -7.36 12.66
CA GLU A 98 1.73 -7.80 11.33
C GLU A 98 2.40 -7.00 10.19
N ILE A 99 2.97 -5.82 10.50
CA ILE A 99 3.64 -5.00 9.50
C ILE A 99 5.03 -5.57 9.20
N PRO A 100 5.39 -5.80 7.92
CA PRO A 100 6.72 -6.28 7.57
C PRO A 100 7.83 -5.36 8.10
N LYS A 101 8.84 -5.93 8.76
CA LYS A 101 9.95 -5.18 9.42
C LYS A 101 10.68 -4.19 8.52
N LYS A 102 10.63 -4.38 7.19
CA LYS A 102 11.25 -3.49 6.20
C LYS A 102 10.44 -2.21 5.92
N ILE A 103 9.19 -2.14 6.40
CA ILE A 103 8.35 -0.95 6.24
C ILE A 103 8.63 -0.01 7.39
N LEU A 104 9.15 1.18 7.07
CA LEU A 104 9.38 2.23 8.05
C LEU A 104 8.12 3.08 8.19
N PHE A 105 7.69 3.31 9.40
CA PHE A 105 6.62 4.24 9.74
C PHE A 105 6.87 4.90 11.09
N THR A 106 6.40 6.13 11.23
CA THR A 106 6.50 6.90 12.48
C THR A 106 5.10 7.18 13.02
N TYR A 107 4.12 7.24 12.13
CA TYR A 107 2.76 7.63 12.44
C TYR A 107 1.77 6.52 12.12
N GLY A 108 0.78 6.34 13.01
CA GLY A 108 -0.45 5.59 12.75
C GLY A 108 -1.59 6.55 12.47
N MET A 109 -2.36 6.29 11.41
CA MET A 109 -3.60 7.02 11.12
C MET A 109 -4.71 6.46 12.00
N VAL A 110 -5.36 7.31 12.78
CA VAL A 110 -6.46 6.92 13.66
C VAL A 110 -7.78 7.21 12.98
N VAL A 111 -8.63 6.21 12.88
CA VAL A 111 -9.93 6.31 12.19
C VAL A 111 -11.07 5.88 13.12
N ASN A 112 -12.28 6.40 12.85
CA ASN A 112 -13.51 5.94 13.49
C ASN A 112 -14.10 4.71 12.77
N ASP A 113 -15.25 4.22 13.24
CA ASP A 113 -15.95 3.07 12.64
C ASP A 113 -16.43 3.32 11.20
N SER A 114 -16.58 4.58 10.80
CA SER A 114 -16.90 4.98 9.42
C SER A 114 -15.66 5.10 8.54
N ASN A 115 -14.48 4.74 9.05
CA ASN A 115 -13.18 4.87 8.38
C ASN A 115 -12.79 6.33 8.03
N GLU A 116 -13.28 7.29 8.83
CA GLU A 116 -12.91 8.70 8.74
C GLU A 116 -11.72 8.99 9.66
N LEU A 117 -10.77 9.79 9.19
CA LEU A 117 -9.59 10.17 9.96
C LEU A 117 -9.99 11.05 11.15
N THR A 118 -9.76 10.57 12.37
CA THR A 118 -10.04 11.27 13.63
C THR A 118 -8.80 11.74 14.36
N GLY A 119 -7.62 11.22 13.99
CA GLY A 119 -6.38 11.63 14.62
C GLY A 119 -5.15 10.96 14.00
N VAL A 120 -4.01 11.33 14.54
CA VAL A 120 -2.70 10.77 14.20
C VAL A 120 -1.98 10.37 15.48
N LEU A 121 -1.51 9.15 15.55
CA LEU A 121 -0.71 8.64 16.65
C LEU A 121 0.78 8.64 16.27
N VAL A 122 1.62 9.29 17.06
CA VAL A 122 3.07 9.07 16.96
C VAL A 122 3.36 7.73 17.63
N PHE A 123 3.72 6.71 16.85
CA PHE A 123 3.78 5.35 17.38
C PHE A 123 4.76 5.18 18.55
N ARG A 124 5.84 5.93 18.59
CA ARG A 124 6.76 5.95 19.73
C ARG A 124 6.06 6.28 21.05
N ASP A 125 5.02 7.11 21.01
CA ASP A 125 4.37 7.61 22.23
C ASP A 125 3.57 6.52 22.96
N VAL A 126 3.21 5.40 22.28
CA VAL A 126 2.59 4.24 22.94
C VAL A 126 3.46 3.64 24.05
N LEU A 127 4.78 3.87 24.01
CA LEU A 127 5.71 3.39 25.04
C LEU A 127 5.52 4.08 26.40
N TYR A 128 4.85 5.22 26.44
CA TYR A 128 4.62 6.03 27.66
C TYR A 128 3.21 5.81 28.23
N HIS A 129 2.40 4.98 27.59
CA HIS A 129 0.99 4.74 27.95
C HIS A 129 0.74 3.31 28.43
N GLN A 130 -0.29 3.13 29.26
CA GLN A 130 -0.72 1.82 29.71
C GLN A 130 -1.41 1.06 28.58
N LYS A 131 -1.31 -0.27 28.59
CA LYS A 131 -1.88 -1.12 27.52
C LYS A 131 -3.39 -1.02 27.39
N GLU A 132 -4.06 -0.65 28.46
CA GLU A 132 -5.52 -0.55 28.59
C GLU A 132 -6.06 0.80 28.13
N GLU A 133 -5.21 1.82 27.95
CA GLU A 133 -5.63 3.14 27.45
C GLU A 133 -6.10 3.05 26.00
N LEU A 134 -7.08 3.88 25.64
CA LEU A 134 -7.64 3.89 24.28
C LEU A 134 -6.82 4.82 23.36
N ILE A 135 -6.67 4.41 22.10
CA ILE A 135 -5.94 5.19 21.08
C ILE A 135 -6.52 6.59 20.92
N LYS A 136 -7.84 6.76 21.00
CA LYS A 136 -8.52 8.07 20.93
C LYS A 136 -8.08 9.06 22.01
N ASP A 137 -7.58 8.56 23.15
CA ASP A 137 -7.22 9.39 24.30
C ASP A 137 -5.76 9.84 24.25
N ILE A 138 -4.92 9.18 23.42
CA ILE A 138 -3.49 9.42 23.31
C ILE A 138 -3.06 9.94 21.92
N CYS A 139 -3.95 9.94 20.93
CA CYS A 139 -3.64 10.46 19.59
C CYS A 139 -3.81 11.99 19.52
N PHE A 140 -3.09 12.62 18.61
CA PHE A 140 -3.31 14.00 18.22
C PHE A 140 -4.60 14.08 17.40
N LYS A 141 -5.58 14.83 17.87
CA LYS A 141 -6.86 15.04 17.17
C LYS A 141 -6.73 16.15 16.14
N ASN A 142 -7.51 16.03 15.07
CA ASN A 142 -7.61 17.05 14.04
C ASN A 142 -8.55 18.15 14.52
#